data_8ac40820a976afefebcbca9b8e4c3de5
#
_entry.id   8ac40820a976afefebcbca9b8e4c3de5
#
_cell.length_a   1.000
_cell.length_b   1.000
_cell.length_c   1.000
_cell.angle_alpha   90.00
_cell.angle_beta   90.00
_cell.angle_gamma   90.00
#
_symmetry.space_group_name_H-M   'P 1'
#
loop_
_entity.id
_entity.type
_entity.pdbx_description
1 polymer ?
#
loop_
_entity_poly.entity_id
_entity_poly.type
_entity_poly.pdbx_seq_one_letter_code
_entity_poly.pdbx_strand_id
1 'polypeptide(L)'
;MNYDNVHISRWEEIPDFPLYIDQVVSIIEKSLSFLKNDNDAIITKTMINNYVKHKLVKAPIKKKYEREQIVYFTLICLLKSVFSLDEISKLIQLQQSQKELSEFYNM
;
A
#
# COMPACT_ATOMS: atom_id res chain seq x y z
N MET A 1 14.39 -21.87 0.48
CA MET A 1 13.55 -20.81 -0.07
C MET A 1 14.29 -20.09 -1.19
N ASN A 2 13.69 -20.03 -2.37
CA ASN A 2 14.34 -19.41 -3.52
C ASN A 2 13.93 -17.93 -3.61
N TYR A 3 14.82 -17.05 -3.21
CA TYR A 3 14.58 -15.61 -3.21
C TYR A 3 14.45 -15.00 -4.61
N ASP A 4 14.90 -15.71 -5.65
CA ASP A 4 14.83 -15.21 -7.03
C ASP A 4 13.40 -15.10 -7.55
N ASN A 5 12.46 -15.80 -6.91
CA ASN A 5 11.04 -15.76 -7.29
C ASN A 5 10.24 -14.72 -6.52
N VAL A 6 10.85 -14.04 -5.55
CA VAL A 6 10.17 -13.02 -4.73
C VAL A 6 10.57 -11.65 -5.26
N HIS A 7 9.63 -11.00 -5.92
CA HIS A 7 9.85 -9.66 -6.46
C HIS A 7 8.73 -8.73 -6.00
N ILE A 8 9.11 -7.67 -5.31
CA ILE A 8 8.21 -6.60 -4.92
C ILE A 8 8.55 -5.41 -5.81
N SER A 9 7.54 -4.81 -6.43
CA SER A 9 7.73 -3.67 -7.30
C SER A 9 8.47 -2.55 -6.58
N ARG A 10 9.56 -2.08 -7.18
CA ARG A 10 10.31 -0.94 -6.68
C ARG A 10 9.56 0.34 -7.01
N TRP A 11 9.90 1.41 -6.33
CA TRP A 11 9.29 2.72 -6.59
C TRP A 11 9.33 3.07 -8.08
N GLU A 12 10.45 2.84 -8.75
CA GLU A 12 10.64 3.17 -10.17
C GLU A 12 9.81 2.30 -11.11
N GLU A 13 9.41 1.11 -10.65
CA GLU A 13 8.59 0.19 -11.46
C GLU A 13 7.11 0.55 -11.42
N ILE A 14 6.69 1.35 -10.44
CA ILE A 14 5.33 1.84 -10.35
C ILE A 14 5.24 3.07 -11.26
N PRO A 15 4.23 3.14 -12.14
CA PRO A 15 4.09 4.31 -13.03
C PRO A 15 4.05 5.62 -12.24
N ASP A 16 4.68 6.66 -12.77
CA ASP A 16 4.73 7.98 -12.13
C ASP A 16 3.53 8.86 -12.48
N PHE A 17 2.58 8.32 -13.25
CA PHE A 17 1.31 8.99 -13.56
C PHE A 17 0.17 8.34 -12.78
N PRO A 18 -0.91 9.11 -12.45
CA PRO A 18 -2.03 8.58 -11.67
C PRO A 18 -2.76 7.44 -12.36
N LEU A 19 -3.23 6.47 -11.57
CA LEU A 19 -3.89 5.27 -12.06
C LEU A 19 -5.28 5.12 -11.44
N TYR A 20 -6.19 4.51 -12.19
CA TYR A 20 -7.51 4.14 -11.68
C TYR A 20 -7.43 2.90 -10.79
N ILE A 21 -8.45 2.71 -9.94
CA ILE A 21 -8.49 1.62 -8.96
C ILE A 21 -8.28 0.23 -9.58
N ASP A 22 -8.82 -0.03 -10.75
CA ASP A 22 -8.62 -1.31 -11.44
C ASP A 22 -7.15 -1.58 -11.76
N GLN A 23 -6.45 -0.56 -12.19
CA GLN A 23 -5.02 -0.64 -12.50
C GLN A 23 -4.20 -0.81 -11.22
N VAL A 24 -4.59 -0.14 -10.14
CA VAL A 24 -3.93 -0.28 -8.83
C VAL A 24 -4.05 -1.71 -8.33
N VAL A 25 -5.25 -2.28 -8.35
CA VAL A 25 -5.49 -3.66 -7.96
C VAL A 25 -4.61 -4.61 -8.78
N SER A 26 -4.58 -4.43 -10.10
CA SER A 26 -3.81 -5.28 -11.00
C SER A 26 -2.31 -5.24 -10.68
N ILE A 27 -1.76 -4.05 -10.45
CA ILE A 27 -0.34 -3.88 -10.13
C ILE A 27 0.01 -4.57 -8.81
N ILE A 28 -0.80 -4.37 -7.77
CA ILE A 28 -0.54 -4.93 -6.46
C ILE A 28 -0.68 -6.46 -6.47
N GLU A 29 -1.72 -6.98 -7.11
CA GLU A 29 -1.93 -8.43 -7.26
C GLU A 29 -0.74 -9.08 -7.96
N LYS A 30 -0.23 -8.46 -9.01
CA LYS A 30 0.92 -8.96 -9.74
C LYS A 30 2.20 -8.91 -8.89
N SER A 31 2.42 -7.78 -8.19
CA SER A 31 3.61 -7.60 -7.37
C SER A 31 3.67 -8.55 -6.18
N LEU A 32 2.52 -8.87 -5.59
CA LEU A 32 2.43 -9.71 -4.40
C LEU A 32 1.90 -11.11 -4.70
N SER A 33 2.02 -11.57 -5.93
CA SER A 33 1.50 -12.87 -6.34
C SER A 33 2.09 -14.04 -5.53
N PHE A 34 3.30 -13.87 -4.97
CA PHE A 34 3.94 -14.87 -4.12
C PHE A 34 3.21 -15.10 -2.78
N LEU A 35 2.35 -14.15 -2.36
CA LEU A 35 1.55 -14.27 -1.14
C LEU A 35 0.19 -14.92 -1.38
N LYS A 36 -0.17 -15.14 -2.64
CA LYS A 36 -1.52 -15.58 -2.98
C LYS A 36 -1.73 -17.04 -2.62
N ASN A 37 -2.75 -17.30 -1.81
CA ASN A 37 -3.34 -18.62 -1.61
C ASN A 37 -4.40 -18.84 -2.69
N ASP A 38 -4.67 -20.10 -3.03
CA ASP A 38 -5.46 -20.46 -4.21
C ASP A 38 -6.84 -19.82 -4.31
N ASN A 39 -7.42 -19.41 -3.17
CA ASN A 39 -8.81 -18.92 -3.14
C ASN A 39 -8.97 -17.48 -2.64
N ASP A 40 -7.88 -16.81 -2.22
CA ASP A 40 -7.98 -15.50 -1.60
C ASP A 40 -7.35 -14.42 -2.46
N ALA A 41 -8.10 -13.35 -2.69
CA ALA A 41 -7.56 -12.17 -3.33
C ALA A 41 -6.62 -11.44 -2.36
N ILE A 42 -5.47 -11.00 -2.86
CA ILE A 42 -4.50 -10.23 -2.07
C ILE A 42 -5.08 -8.86 -1.74
N ILE A 43 -5.71 -8.24 -2.72
CA ILE A 43 -6.35 -6.94 -2.58
C ILE A 43 -7.57 -6.87 -3.50
N THR A 44 -8.61 -6.14 -3.06
CA THR A 44 -9.82 -5.89 -3.84
C THR A 44 -10.13 -4.40 -3.82
N LYS A 45 -11.00 -3.97 -4.70
CA LYS A 45 -11.51 -2.59 -4.71
C LYS A 45 -12.16 -2.22 -3.39
N THR A 46 -12.91 -3.16 -2.80
CA THR A 46 -13.57 -2.95 -1.51
C THR A 46 -12.53 -2.72 -0.41
N MET A 47 -11.45 -3.49 -0.40
CA MET A 47 -10.36 -3.32 0.55
C MET A 47 -9.71 -1.95 0.41
N ILE A 48 -9.41 -1.51 -0.80
CA ILE A 48 -8.85 -0.19 -1.07
C ILE A 48 -9.78 0.90 -0.52
N ASN A 49 -11.06 0.82 -0.81
CA ASN A 49 -12.04 1.78 -0.33
C ASN A 49 -12.13 1.81 1.20
N ASN A 50 -12.01 0.64 1.85
CA ASN A 50 -11.99 0.56 3.30
C ASN A 50 -10.75 1.22 3.90
N TYR A 51 -9.58 1.01 3.29
CA TYR A 51 -8.34 1.63 3.76
C TYR A 51 -8.41 3.15 3.67
N VAL A 52 -8.98 3.67 2.58
CA VAL A 52 -9.20 5.12 2.42
C VAL A 52 -10.21 5.62 3.46
N LYS A 53 -11.32 4.89 3.65
CA LYS A 53 -12.35 5.26 4.62
C LYS A 53 -11.80 5.36 6.04
N HIS A 54 -10.91 4.44 6.41
CA HIS A 54 -10.27 4.44 7.74
C HIS A 54 -9.05 5.36 7.82
N LYS A 55 -8.80 6.16 6.80
CA LYS A 55 -7.72 7.14 6.74
C LYS A 55 -6.32 6.54 6.82
N LEU A 56 -6.16 5.28 6.43
CA LEU A 56 -4.86 4.63 6.32
C LEU A 56 -4.09 5.14 5.09
N VAL A 57 -4.82 5.48 4.04
CA VAL A 57 -4.27 6.02 2.81
C VAL A 57 -5.13 7.21 2.39
N LYS A 58 -4.52 8.20 1.78
CA LYS A 58 -5.22 9.38 1.29
C LYS A 58 -6.25 9.00 0.21
N ALA A 59 -7.35 9.74 0.16
CA ALA A 59 -8.38 9.55 -0.86
C ALA A 59 -7.81 9.86 -2.26
N PRO A 60 -8.35 9.20 -3.30
CA PRO A 60 -7.92 9.47 -4.67
C PRO A 60 -8.39 10.88 -5.11
N ILE A 61 -7.64 11.48 -6.03
CA ILE A 61 -8.01 12.75 -6.64
C ILE A 61 -8.62 12.43 -8.00
N LYS A 62 -9.88 12.82 -8.22
CA LYS A 62 -10.62 12.52 -9.46
C LYS A 62 -10.61 11.01 -9.79
N LYS A 63 -10.76 10.18 -8.76
CA LYS A 63 -10.76 8.71 -8.84
C LYS A 63 -9.43 8.10 -9.26
N LYS A 64 -8.33 8.85 -9.21
CA LYS A 64 -6.99 8.38 -9.57
C LYS A 64 -6.09 8.37 -8.37
N TYR A 65 -5.26 7.32 -8.29
CA TYR A 65 -4.28 7.11 -7.24
C TYR A 65 -2.87 7.36 -7.75
N GLU A 66 -2.07 8.04 -6.96
CA GLU A 66 -0.67 8.30 -7.27
C GLU A 66 0.23 7.19 -6.73
N ARG A 67 1.49 7.20 -7.16
CA ARG A 67 2.51 6.22 -6.79
C ARG A 67 2.61 6.05 -5.27
N GLU A 68 2.63 7.13 -4.51
CA GLU A 68 2.72 7.10 -3.05
C GLU A 68 1.57 6.28 -2.43
N GLN A 69 0.36 6.48 -2.91
CA GLN A 69 -0.81 5.74 -2.43
C GLN A 69 -0.70 4.25 -2.75
N ILE A 70 -0.20 3.91 -3.93
CA ILE A 70 0.02 2.52 -4.35
C ILE A 70 1.04 1.84 -3.43
N VAL A 71 2.11 2.52 -3.07
CA VAL A 71 3.11 2.01 -2.13
C VAL A 71 2.48 1.75 -0.77
N TYR A 72 1.64 2.64 -0.26
CA TYR A 72 0.96 2.44 1.02
C TYR A 72 0.01 1.24 0.97
N PHE A 73 -0.76 1.07 -0.09
CA PHE A 73 -1.62 -0.11 -0.25
C PHE A 73 -0.80 -1.39 -0.25
N THR A 74 0.33 -1.40 -0.95
CA THR A 74 1.22 -2.55 -1.00
C THR A 74 1.76 -2.91 0.38
N LEU A 75 2.20 -1.90 1.15
CA LEU A 75 2.69 -2.10 2.52
C LEU A 75 1.61 -2.65 3.43
N ILE A 76 0.38 -2.15 3.34
CA ILE A 76 -0.73 -2.66 4.14
C ILE A 76 -0.98 -4.14 3.84
N CYS A 77 -0.96 -4.52 2.57
CA CYS A 77 -1.13 -5.91 2.18
C CYS A 77 -0.05 -6.82 2.76
N LEU A 78 1.21 -6.36 2.77
CA LEU A 78 2.32 -7.11 3.35
C LEU A 78 2.18 -7.23 4.86
N LEU A 79 1.83 -6.15 5.53
CA LEU A 79 1.74 -6.12 7.00
C LEU A 79 0.53 -6.88 7.54
N LYS A 80 -0.54 -6.97 6.77
CA LYS A 80 -1.77 -7.68 7.17
C LYS A 80 -1.55 -9.12 7.56
N SER A 81 -0.54 -9.77 7.02
CA SER A 81 -0.25 -11.18 7.35
C SER A 81 0.29 -11.34 8.77
N VAL A 82 0.79 -10.26 9.38
CA VAL A 82 1.44 -10.30 10.69
C VAL A 82 0.71 -9.42 11.71
N PHE A 83 0.15 -8.30 11.27
CA PHE A 83 -0.48 -7.30 12.14
C PHE A 83 -1.96 -7.14 11.83
N SER A 84 -2.74 -6.76 12.84
CA SER A 84 -4.13 -6.32 12.64
C SER A 84 -4.14 -4.93 11.96
N LEU A 85 -5.30 -4.56 11.41
CA LEU A 85 -5.45 -3.22 10.82
C LEU A 85 -5.24 -2.11 11.83
N ASP A 86 -5.66 -2.31 13.09
CA ASP A 86 -5.43 -1.33 14.16
C ASP A 86 -3.94 -1.14 14.44
N GLU A 87 -3.18 -2.23 14.47
CA GLU A 87 -1.74 -2.18 14.66
C GLU A 87 -1.05 -1.49 13.50
N ILE A 88 -1.48 -1.78 12.27
CA ILE A 88 -0.96 -1.14 11.05
C ILE A 88 -1.24 0.36 11.09
N SER A 89 -2.45 0.74 11.50
CA SER A 89 -2.84 2.15 11.62
C SER A 89 -1.95 2.89 12.60
N LYS A 90 -1.66 2.27 13.75
CA LYS A 90 -0.76 2.86 14.76
C LYS A 90 0.66 3.04 14.22
N LEU A 91 1.16 2.06 13.47
CA LEU A 91 2.49 2.14 12.85
C LEU A 91 2.57 3.29 11.85
N ILE A 92 1.55 3.45 11.02
CA ILE A 92 1.49 4.53 10.03
C ILE A 92 1.46 5.89 10.73
N GLN A 93 0.62 6.05 11.76
CA GLN A 93 0.52 7.28 12.53
C GLN A 93 1.85 7.63 13.22
N LEU A 94 2.52 6.63 13.77
CA LEU A 94 3.82 6.83 14.42
C LEU A 94 4.87 7.30 13.43
N GLN A 95 4.90 6.73 12.24
CA GLN A 95 5.82 7.13 11.18
C GLN A 95 5.58 8.58 10.75
N GLN A 96 4.32 8.97 10.59
CA GLN A 96 3.95 10.34 10.23
C GLN A 96 4.37 11.34 11.31
N SER A 97 4.17 10.98 12.59
CA SER A 97 4.59 11.83 13.72
C SER A 97 6.10 12.02 13.74
N GLN A 98 6.87 10.97 13.50
CA GLN A 98 8.33 11.07 13.44
C GLN A 98 8.80 11.95 12.29
N LYS A 99 8.13 11.86 11.14
CA LYS A 99 8.43 12.70 9.98
C LYS A 99 8.17 14.17 10.29
N GLU A 100 7.06 14.48 10.94
CA GLU A 100 6.72 15.85 11.33
C GLU A 100 7.74 16.41 12.31
N LEU A 101 8.15 15.63 13.30
CA LEU A 101 9.18 16.04 14.25
C LEU A 101 10.52 16.30 13.57
N SER A 102 10.91 15.43 12.64
CA SER A 102 12.14 15.58 11.88
C SER A 102 12.11 16.87 11.05
N GLU A 103 11.00 17.15 10.39
CA GLU A 103 10.83 18.39 9.63
C GLU A 103 10.93 19.62 10.52
N PHE A 104 10.34 19.56 11.71
CA PHE A 104 10.39 20.64 12.68
C PHE A 104 11.83 20.95 13.12
N TYR A 105 12.63 19.92 13.41
CA TYR A 105 14.00 20.09 13.84
C TYR A 105 14.93 20.56 12.71
N ASN A 106 14.56 20.33 11.47
CA ASN A 106 15.38 20.69 10.30
C ASN A 106 15.05 22.09 9.75
N MET A 107 14.15 22.80 10.40
CA MET A 107 13.82 24.18 9.99
C MET A 107 14.87 25.19 10.40
#